data_11465a62f6fd2b673dd8eb84b950273c
#
_entry.id   11465a62f6fd2b673dd8eb84b950273c
#
_cell.length_a   1.000
_cell.length_b   1.000
_cell.length_c   1.000
_cell.angle_alpha   90.00
_cell.angle_beta   90.00
_cell.angle_gamma   90.00
#
_symmetry.space_group_name_H-M   'P 1'
#
loop_
_entity.id
_entity.type
_entity.pdbx_description
1 polymer ?
#
loop_
_entity_poly.entity_id
_entity_poly.type
_entity_poly.pdbx_seq_one_letter_code
_entity_poly.pdbx_strand_id
1 'polypeptide(L)' 'MQAKPQQLISAARLLKEAQDLVGDVETIMGGAGYADMAQRLKEIAVRLCDELHELRQLMGQKP' A
#
# COMPACT_ATOMS: atom_id res chain seq x y z
N MET A 1 -22.81 8.73 -0.58
CA MET A 1 -22.09 9.99 -0.83
C MET A 1 -20.71 9.69 -1.36
N GLN A 2 -20.31 10.38 -2.38
CA GLN A 2 -19.02 10.12 -3.02
C GLN A 2 -17.93 10.96 -2.38
N ALA A 3 -16.76 10.39 -2.26
CA ALA A 3 -15.61 11.12 -1.80
C ALA A 3 -15.19 12.16 -2.84
N LYS A 4 -14.71 13.28 -2.37
CA LYS A 4 -14.20 14.31 -3.27
C LYS A 4 -12.91 13.84 -3.91
N PRO A 5 -12.62 14.30 -5.15
CA PRO A 5 -11.38 13.90 -5.81
C PRO A 5 -10.12 14.17 -4.98
N GLN A 6 -10.10 15.27 -4.24
CA GLN A 6 -8.96 15.57 -3.38
C GLN A 6 -8.77 14.54 -2.30
N GLN A 7 -9.87 14.02 -1.75
CA GLN A 7 -9.80 12.98 -0.72
C GLN A 7 -9.22 11.71 -1.30
N LEU A 8 -9.61 11.36 -2.51
CA LEU A 8 -9.08 10.16 -3.16
C LEU A 8 -7.60 10.31 -3.48
N ILE A 9 -7.18 11.49 -3.93
CA ILE A 9 -5.77 11.74 -4.21
C ILE A 9 -4.94 11.63 -2.93
N SER A 10 -5.43 12.23 -1.84
CA SER A 10 -4.74 12.17 -0.56
C SER A 10 -4.65 10.73 -0.06
N ALA A 11 -5.75 9.97 -0.19
CA ALA A 11 -5.77 8.59 0.24
C ALA A 11 -4.78 7.76 -0.56
N ALA A 12 -4.70 7.98 -1.88
CA ALA A 12 -3.78 7.24 -2.71
C ALA A 12 -2.32 7.51 -2.33
N ARG A 13 -2.01 8.77 -2.04
CA ARG A 13 -0.66 9.15 -1.63
C ARG A 13 -0.29 8.48 -0.30
N LEU A 14 -1.20 8.54 0.67
CA LEU A 14 -0.93 7.95 1.97
C LEU A 14 -0.81 6.43 1.87
N LEU A 15 -1.63 5.82 1.03
CA LEU A 15 -1.56 4.38 0.85
C LEU A 15 -0.24 3.96 0.21
N LYS A 16 0.26 4.76 -0.74
CA LYS A 16 1.56 4.50 -1.35
C LYS A 16 2.67 4.61 -0.31
N GLU A 17 2.60 5.64 0.54
CA GLU A 17 3.58 5.79 1.61
C GLU A 17 3.53 4.64 2.59
N ALA A 18 2.33 4.18 2.93
CA ALA A 18 2.18 3.03 3.82
C ALA A 18 2.78 1.78 3.20
N GLN A 19 2.57 1.58 1.91
CA GLN A 19 3.16 0.44 1.20
C GLN A 19 4.68 0.48 1.28
N ASP A 20 5.26 1.65 1.05
CA ASP A 20 6.71 1.81 1.10
C ASP A 20 7.24 1.53 2.50
N LEU A 21 6.55 2.02 3.54
CA LEU A 21 6.98 1.79 4.92
C LEU A 21 6.89 0.32 5.29
N VAL A 22 5.84 -0.37 4.87
CA VAL A 22 5.72 -1.81 5.12
C VAL A 22 6.86 -2.55 4.44
N GLY A 23 7.23 -2.16 3.22
CA GLY A 23 8.35 -2.75 2.53
C GLY A 23 9.66 -2.55 3.27
N ASP A 24 9.85 -1.36 3.85
CA ASP A 24 11.05 -1.09 4.63
C ASP A 24 11.12 -1.97 5.87
N VAL A 25 10.00 -2.12 6.58
CA VAL A 25 9.96 -2.97 7.77
C VAL A 25 10.19 -4.43 7.39
N GLU A 26 9.62 -4.86 6.28
CA GLU A 26 9.84 -6.21 5.77
C GLU A 26 11.33 -6.47 5.57
N THR A 27 12.03 -5.54 4.95
CA THR A 27 13.46 -5.67 4.68
C THR A 27 14.26 -5.76 5.98
N ILE A 28 13.92 -4.91 6.95
CA ILE A 28 14.61 -4.90 8.23
C ILE A 28 14.39 -6.22 8.97
N MET A 29 13.14 -6.69 9.02
CA MET A 29 12.83 -7.91 9.76
C MET A 29 13.44 -9.13 9.09
N GLY A 30 13.47 -9.18 7.76
CA GLY A 30 14.13 -10.25 7.03
C GLY A 30 15.62 -10.29 7.33
N GLY A 31 16.26 -9.12 7.33
CA GLY A 31 17.69 -9.03 7.65
C GLY A 31 18.01 -9.37 9.08
N ALA A 32 17.06 -9.19 9.99
CA ALA A 32 17.23 -9.50 11.40
C ALA A 32 16.94 -10.97 11.74
N GLY A 33 16.51 -11.76 10.75
CA GLY A 33 16.25 -13.17 10.95
C GLY A 33 14.82 -13.52 11.29
N TYR A 34 13.89 -12.57 11.19
CA TYR A 34 12.48 -12.82 11.48
C TYR A 34 11.74 -13.14 10.18
N ALA A 35 12.05 -14.28 9.61
CA ALA A 35 11.56 -14.63 8.28
C ALA A 35 10.03 -14.73 8.21
N ASP A 36 9.40 -15.27 9.26
CA ASP A 36 7.95 -15.42 9.25
C ASP A 36 7.25 -14.08 9.25
N MET A 37 7.76 -13.14 10.07
CA MET A 37 7.18 -11.80 10.10
C MET A 37 7.42 -11.08 8.79
N ALA A 38 8.61 -11.22 8.21
CA ALA A 38 8.92 -10.62 6.92
C ALA A 38 7.97 -11.13 5.84
N GLN A 39 7.66 -12.42 5.86
CA GLN A 39 6.74 -13.00 4.89
C GLN A 39 5.33 -12.42 5.04
N ARG A 40 4.86 -12.29 6.28
CA ARG A 40 3.53 -11.69 6.51
C ARG A 40 3.49 -10.23 6.06
N LEU A 41 4.56 -9.50 6.29
CA LEU A 41 4.64 -8.11 5.86
C LEU A 41 4.64 -8.01 4.34
N LYS A 42 5.30 -8.93 3.67
CA LYS A 42 5.28 -8.97 2.22
C LYS A 42 3.86 -9.16 1.70
N GLU A 43 3.10 -10.04 2.33
CA GLU A 43 1.72 -10.27 1.94
C GLU A 43 0.87 -9.03 2.17
N ILE A 44 1.11 -8.32 3.26
CA ILE A 44 0.42 -7.07 3.52
C ILE A 44 0.77 -6.04 2.45
N ALA A 45 2.03 -5.94 2.07
CA ALA A 45 2.45 -5.00 1.04
C ALA A 45 1.75 -5.29 -0.30
N VAL A 46 1.58 -6.56 -0.64
CA VAL A 46 0.86 -6.94 -1.85
C VAL A 46 -0.59 -6.48 -1.78
N ARG A 47 -1.24 -6.68 -0.63
CA ARG A 47 -2.62 -6.22 -0.46
C ARG A 47 -2.72 -4.71 -0.56
N LEU A 48 -1.79 -3.98 0.00
CA LEU A 48 -1.79 -2.53 -0.12
C LEU A 48 -1.65 -2.11 -1.58
N CYS A 49 -0.84 -2.82 -2.33
CA CYS A 49 -0.68 -2.55 -3.75
C CYS A 49 -2.01 -2.74 -4.49
N ASP A 50 -2.72 -3.83 -4.19
CA ASP A 50 -4.01 -4.10 -4.80
C ASP A 50 -5.02 -3.02 -4.46
N GLU A 51 -5.04 -2.60 -3.20
CA GLU A 51 -5.98 -1.55 -2.78
C GLU A 51 -5.64 -0.23 -3.45
N LEU A 52 -4.37 0.07 -3.59
CA LEU A 52 -3.95 1.29 -4.28
C LEU A 52 -4.40 1.26 -5.74
N HIS A 53 -4.29 0.11 -6.37
CA HIS A 53 -4.73 -0.04 -7.75
C HIS A 53 -6.24 0.22 -7.88
N GLU A 54 -7.02 -0.36 -6.98
CA GLU A 54 -8.46 -0.12 -6.98
C GLU A 54 -8.79 1.34 -6.72
N LEU A 55 -8.07 1.96 -5.81
CA LEU A 55 -8.30 3.36 -5.50
C LEU A 55 -8.05 4.24 -6.71
N ARG A 56 -7.00 3.95 -7.46
CA ARG A 56 -6.72 4.69 -8.68
C ARG A 56 -7.81 4.53 -9.71
N GLN A 57 -8.41 3.35 -9.78
CA GLN A 57 -9.55 3.15 -10.67
C GLN A 57 -10.75 3.97 -10.23
N LEU A 58 -10.97 4.07 -8.90
CA LEU A 58 -12.06 4.90 -8.39
C LEU A 58 -11.88 6.37 -8.71
N MET A 59 -10.64 6.80 -8.88
CA MET A 59 -10.37 8.19 -9.25
C MET A 59 -10.72 8.49 -10.70
N GLY A 60 -11.24 7.50 -11.40
CA GLY A 60 -11.69 7.71 -12.76
C GLY A 60 -10.56 7.89 -13.74
N GLN A 61 -9.45 7.26 -13.50
CA GLN A 61 -8.33 7.32 -14.42
C GLN A 61 -8.69 6.53 -15.66
N LYS A 62 -8.87 7.26 -16.70
CA LYS A 62 -9.26 6.65 -17.95
C LYS A 62 -8.05 6.20 -18.72
N PRO A 63 -8.23 5.11 -19.42
CA PRO A 63 -7.18 4.74 -20.37
C PRO A 63 -7.04 5.77 -21.45
#